data_fab189c59ed55f736a1ce70f8760b497
#
_entry.id   fab189c59ed55f736a1ce70f8760b497
#
_cell.length_a   1.000
_cell.length_b   1.000
_cell.length_c   1.000
_cell.angle_alpha   90.00
_cell.angle_beta   90.00
_cell.angle_gamma   90.00
#
_symmetry.space_group_name_H-M   'P 1'
#
loop_
_entity.id
_entity.type
_entity.pdbx_description
1 polymer ?
#
loop_
_entity_poly.entity_id
_entity_poly.type
_entity_poly.pdbx_seq_one_letter_code
_entity_poly.pdbx_strand_id
1 'polypeptide(L)'
;MGDPYYSGDVLFQIVPIFIGIIFIIVFGSILFTVFKGIGQWKKNEQSPRLSVPAEVKTKRTHVRRVGQDGHSSTSYFVTFEFSSGDRSELKMSGKEFGYLAEGDVGILTFQGTRFLEFERKQQVEDETL
;
A
#
# COMPACT_ATOMS: atom_id res chain seq x y z
N MET A 1 -16.43 2.91 -57.93
CA MET A 1 -15.34 3.05 -57.69
C MET A 1 -14.80 2.21 -56.86
N GLY A 2 -14.90 1.42 -56.87
CA GLY A 2 -14.38 0.59 -56.15
C GLY A 2 -13.25 0.37 -55.82
N ASP A 3 -13.04 0.31 -56.12
CA ASP A 3 -12.09 0.71 -56.24
C ASP A 3 -11.03 0.54 -55.38
N PRO A 4 -9.93 0.59 -55.82
CA PRO A 4 -8.75 0.46 -55.07
C PRO A 4 -8.67 1.57 -54.07
N TYR A 5 -9.42 2.58 -54.33
CA TYR A 5 -9.50 3.50 -53.40
C TYR A 5 -10.18 3.05 -52.24
N TYR A 6 -11.09 2.22 -52.36
CA TYR A 6 -11.87 1.76 -51.33
C TYR A 6 -11.05 1.08 -50.30
N SER A 7 -10.18 0.17 -50.64
CA SER A 7 -9.34 -0.54 -49.69
C SER A 7 -8.38 0.40 -49.03
N GLY A 8 -7.82 1.30 -49.73
CA GLY A 8 -6.91 2.27 -49.17
C GLY A 8 -7.56 3.23 -48.22
N ASP A 9 -8.74 3.74 -48.59
CA ASP A 9 -9.45 4.65 -47.75
C ASP A 9 -9.95 4.02 -46.48
N VAL A 10 -10.41 2.79 -46.57
CA VAL A 10 -10.89 2.05 -45.41
C VAL A 10 -9.75 1.83 -44.43
N LEU A 11 -8.59 1.45 -44.92
CA LEU A 11 -7.44 1.25 -44.07
C LEU A 11 -6.99 2.56 -43.43
N PHE A 12 -6.96 3.64 -44.17
CA PHE A 12 -6.58 4.93 -43.65
C PHE A 12 -7.58 5.45 -42.63
N GLN A 13 -8.82 5.05 -42.70
CA GLN A 13 -9.82 5.45 -41.74
C GLN A 13 -9.81 4.54 -40.54
N ILE A 14 -9.54 3.26 -40.71
CA ILE A 14 -9.56 2.30 -39.64
C ILE A 14 -8.33 2.41 -38.75
N VAL A 15 -7.19 2.60 -39.35
CA VAL A 15 -5.93 2.65 -38.58
C VAL A 15 -5.91 3.74 -37.51
N PRO A 16 -6.27 5.00 -37.85
CA PRO A 16 -6.34 6.04 -36.80
C PRO A 16 -7.37 5.74 -35.74
N ILE A 17 -8.49 5.13 -36.13
CA ILE A 17 -9.54 4.78 -35.18
C ILE A 17 -9.03 3.71 -34.23
N PHE A 18 -8.31 2.71 -34.75
CA PHE A 18 -7.74 1.67 -33.94
C PHE A 18 -6.73 2.23 -32.95
N ILE A 19 -5.88 3.11 -33.40
CA ILE A 19 -4.89 3.76 -32.55
C ILE A 19 -5.60 4.55 -31.46
N GLY A 20 -6.63 5.29 -31.83
CA GLY A 20 -7.41 6.06 -30.87
C GLY A 20 -8.04 5.19 -29.79
N ILE A 21 -8.59 4.04 -30.19
CA ILE A 21 -9.19 3.11 -29.25
C ILE A 21 -8.16 2.56 -28.28
N ILE A 22 -6.99 2.20 -28.80
CA ILE A 22 -5.89 1.70 -27.98
C ILE A 22 -5.46 2.76 -26.96
N PHE A 23 -5.32 4.00 -27.40
CA PHE A 23 -4.98 5.09 -26.51
C PHE A 23 -6.01 5.28 -25.41
N ILE A 24 -7.29 5.20 -25.76
CA ILE A 24 -8.37 5.34 -24.80
C ILE A 24 -8.30 4.23 -23.77
N ILE A 25 -8.06 3.00 -24.19
CA ILE A 25 -7.96 1.87 -23.28
C ILE A 25 -6.78 2.03 -22.32
N VAL A 26 -5.63 2.43 -22.86
CA VAL A 26 -4.41 2.60 -22.06
C VAL A 26 -4.60 3.73 -21.05
N PHE A 27 -5.10 4.88 -21.50
CA PHE A 27 -5.36 6.00 -20.62
C PHE A 27 -6.40 5.64 -19.55
N GLY A 28 -7.45 4.95 -19.97
CA GLY A 28 -8.48 4.50 -19.03
C GLY A 28 -7.91 3.57 -17.97
N SER A 29 -7.03 2.66 -18.36
CA SER A 29 -6.37 1.76 -17.42
C SER A 29 -5.51 2.51 -16.43
N ILE A 30 -4.75 3.48 -16.92
CA ILE A 30 -3.87 4.28 -16.07
C ILE A 30 -4.70 5.08 -15.08
N LEU A 31 -5.75 5.73 -15.56
CA LEU A 31 -6.63 6.51 -14.71
C LEU A 31 -7.31 5.64 -13.65
N PHE A 32 -7.75 4.47 -14.05
CA PHE A 32 -8.40 3.53 -13.14
C PHE A 32 -7.45 3.14 -12.02
N THR A 33 -6.19 2.84 -12.35
CA THR A 33 -5.18 2.47 -11.38
C THR A 33 -4.90 3.62 -10.40
N VAL A 34 -4.82 4.84 -10.94
CA VAL A 34 -4.58 6.03 -10.13
C VAL A 34 -5.76 6.29 -9.18
N PHE A 35 -6.97 6.21 -9.70
CA PHE A 35 -8.16 6.41 -8.89
C PHE A 35 -8.29 5.37 -7.79
N LYS A 36 -7.92 4.13 -8.09
CA LYS A 36 -7.96 3.08 -7.10
C LYS A 36 -6.99 3.36 -5.96
N GLY A 37 -5.80 3.85 -6.29
CA GLY A 37 -4.82 4.24 -5.29
C GLY A 37 -5.30 5.41 -4.43
N ILE A 38 -5.90 6.41 -5.06
CA ILE A 38 -6.44 7.56 -4.35
C ILE A 38 -7.60 7.13 -3.44
N GLY A 39 -8.42 6.20 -3.89
CA GLY A 39 -9.52 5.69 -3.10
C GLY A 39 -9.06 5.05 -1.81
N GLN A 40 -7.98 4.28 -1.85
CA GLN A 40 -7.43 3.64 -0.66
C GLN A 40 -6.85 4.69 0.29
N TRP A 41 -6.16 5.68 -0.25
CA TRP A 41 -5.59 6.76 0.56
C TRP A 41 -6.70 7.56 1.27
N LYS A 42 -7.75 7.89 0.55
CA LYS A 42 -8.89 8.58 1.13
C LYS A 42 -9.56 7.77 2.22
N LYS A 43 -9.69 6.47 2.00
CA LYS A 43 -10.29 5.59 2.97
C LYS A 43 -9.50 5.59 4.27
N ASN A 44 -8.18 5.55 4.20
CA ASN A 44 -7.34 5.59 5.39
C ASN A 44 -7.47 6.94 6.11
N GLU A 45 -7.52 8.04 5.36
CA GLU A 45 -7.69 9.34 5.96
C GLU A 45 -9.02 9.53 6.64
N GLN A 46 -10.06 8.92 6.11
CA GLN A 46 -11.38 9.01 6.69
C GLN A 46 -11.58 8.11 7.88
N SER A 47 -10.70 7.13 8.06
CA SER A 47 -10.79 6.23 9.19
C SER A 47 -10.43 6.98 10.47
N PRO A 48 -11.06 6.65 11.60
CA PRO A 48 -10.71 7.32 12.84
C PRO A 48 -9.32 6.91 13.29
N ARG A 49 -8.63 7.83 13.92
CA ARG A 49 -7.35 7.56 14.53
C ARG A 49 -7.61 6.86 15.87
N LEU A 50 -7.07 5.68 16.03
CA LEU A 50 -7.29 4.88 17.21
C LEU A 50 -5.99 4.68 17.97
N SER A 51 -6.07 4.75 19.29
CA SER A 51 -4.95 4.44 20.18
C SER A 51 -5.40 3.33 21.11
N VAL A 52 -4.78 2.17 21.00
CA VAL A 52 -5.20 0.98 21.75
C VAL A 52 -3.96 0.26 22.28
N PRO A 53 -4.11 -0.46 23.42
CA PRO A 53 -3.03 -1.31 23.90
C PRO A 53 -2.78 -2.43 22.92
N ALA A 54 -1.53 -2.71 22.64
CA ALA A 54 -1.15 -3.76 21.69
C ALA A 54 0.21 -4.33 22.04
N GLU A 55 0.45 -5.53 21.56
CA GLU A 55 1.73 -6.21 21.74
C GLU A 55 2.29 -6.54 20.36
N VAL A 56 3.59 -6.32 20.16
CA VAL A 56 4.27 -6.69 18.92
C VAL A 56 4.44 -8.21 18.93
N LYS A 57 3.77 -8.88 18.01
CA LYS A 57 3.86 -10.34 17.94
C LYS A 57 4.92 -10.81 16.98
N THR A 58 4.91 -10.30 15.77
CA THR A 58 5.87 -10.71 14.75
C THR A 58 6.29 -9.52 13.92
N LYS A 59 7.49 -9.62 13.36
CA LYS A 59 8.05 -8.63 12.44
C LYS A 59 8.47 -9.39 11.20
N ARG A 60 8.17 -8.84 10.03
CA ARG A 60 8.65 -9.45 8.79
C ARG A 60 9.06 -8.38 7.80
N THR A 61 9.97 -8.74 6.94
CA THR A 61 10.37 -7.87 5.84
C THR A 61 9.99 -8.56 4.53
N HIS A 62 9.65 -7.75 3.56
CA HIS A 62 9.38 -8.24 2.22
C HIS A 62 10.29 -7.50 1.26
N VAL A 63 11.20 -8.23 0.63
CA VAL A 63 12.13 -7.67 -0.34
C VAL A 63 11.62 -7.96 -1.72
N ARG A 64 11.44 -6.91 -2.49
CA ARG A 64 10.98 -7.04 -3.86
C ARG A 64 12.05 -6.53 -4.79
N ARG A 65 12.44 -7.33 -5.76
CA ARG A 65 13.35 -6.87 -6.80
C ARG A 65 12.56 -6.15 -7.85
N VAL A 66 12.99 -4.94 -8.16
CA VAL A 66 12.33 -4.14 -9.18
C VAL A 66 13.32 -3.94 -10.32
N GLY A 67 13.05 -4.55 -11.45
CA GLY A 67 13.85 -4.37 -12.65
C GLY A 67 15.11 -5.22 -12.64
N GLN A 68 15.83 -5.16 -13.76
CA GLN A 68 17.05 -5.93 -13.95
C GLN A 68 18.29 -5.22 -13.41
N ASP A 69 18.12 -4.00 -12.94
CA ASP A 69 19.22 -3.19 -12.48
C ASP A 69 19.72 -3.56 -11.10
N GLY A 70 19.14 -4.54 -10.49
CA GLY A 70 19.53 -4.92 -9.14
C GLY A 70 18.94 -4.06 -8.04
N HIS A 71 18.08 -3.12 -8.39
CA HIS A 71 17.39 -2.32 -7.38
C HIS A 71 16.40 -3.19 -6.63
N SER A 72 16.41 -3.09 -5.33
CA SER A 72 15.45 -3.81 -4.50
C SER A 72 14.72 -2.82 -3.63
N SER A 73 13.45 -3.12 -3.38
CA SER A 73 12.63 -2.35 -2.47
C SER A 73 12.25 -3.25 -1.31
N THR A 74 12.46 -2.77 -0.10
CA THR A 74 12.12 -3.53 1.10
C THR A 74 10.94 -2.90 1.79
N SER A 75 9.94 -3.72 2.08
CA SER A 75 8.79 -3.30 2.85
C SER A 75 8.86 -3.95 4.23
N TYR A 76 8.47 -3.19 5.23
CA TYR A 76 8.55 -3.65 6.62
C TYR A 76 7.14 -3.76 7.19
N PHE A 77 6.86 -4.89 7.80
CA PHE A 77 5.54 -5.17 8.37
C PHE A 77 5.66 -5.66 9.79
N VAL A 78 4.80 -5.19 10.65
CA VAL A 78 4.74 -5.63 12.04
C VAL A 78 3.32 -6.04 12.36
N THR A 79 3.17 -7.21 12.99
CA THR A 79 1.87 -7.69 13.41
C THR A 79 1.68 -7.38 14.89
N PHE A 80 0.60 -6.67 15.18
CA PHE A 80 0.24 -6.30 16.55
C PHE A 80 -0.95 -7.14 16.99
N GLU A 81 -0.94 -7.55 18.23
CA GLU A 81 -2.09 -8.23 18.83
C GLU A 81 -2.71 -7.32 19.86
N PHE A 82 -4.01 -7.14 19.77
CA PHE A 82 -4.75 -6.29 20.68
C PHE A 82 -5.24 -7.09 21.89
N SER A 83 -5.68 -6.39 22.92
CA SER A 83 -6.18 -7.06 24.12
C SER A 83 -7.38 -7.95 23.84
N SER A 84 -8.10 -7.70 22.76
CA SER A 84 -9.21 -8.55 22.34
C SER A 84 -8.76 -9.88 21.75
N GLY A 85 -7.47 -10.03 21.46
CA GLY A 85 -6.95 -11.21 20.78
C GLY A 85 -6.86 -11.04 19.27
N ASP A 86 -7.42 -9.98 18.73
CA ASP A 86 -7.34 -9.71 17.31
C ASP A 86 -5.93 -9.26 16.92
N ARG A 87 -5.54 -9.54 15.71
CA ARG A 87 -4.22 -9.15 15.18
C ARG A 87 -4.39 -8.31 13.93
N SER A 88 -3.47 -7.39 13.77
CA SER A 88 -3.43 -6.55 12.58
C SER A 88 -1.99 -6.35 12.16
N GLU A 89 -1.72 -6.48 10.87
CA GLU A 89 -0.39 -6.25 10.32
C GLU A 89 -0.36 -4.86 9.70
N LEU A 90 0.61 -4.06 10.09
CA LEU A 90 0.77 -2.71 9.59
C LEU A 90 2.12 -2.54 8.92
N LYS A 91 2.13 -1.80 7.82
CA LYS A 91 3.34 -1.47 7.09
C LYS A 91 3.92 -0.20 7.68
N MET A 92 5.24 -0.16 7.81
CA MET A 92 5.92 1.00 8.38
C MET A 92 7.28 1.21 7.74
N SER A 93 7.93 2.31 8.11
CA SER A 93 9.26 2.62 7.61
C SER A 93 10.29 1.72 8.29
N GLY A 94 11.47 1.60 7.69
CA GLY A 94 12.55 0.82 8.29
C GLY A 94 12.99 1.35 9.62
N LYS A 95 12.94 2.67 9.80
CA LYS A 95 13.31 3.29 11.07
C LYS A 95 12.31 2.91 12.17
N GLU A 96 11.03 2.97 11.87
CA GLU A 96 10.01 2.58 12.84
C GLU A 96 10.09 1.09 13.14
N PHE A 97 10.31 0.28 12.11
CA PHE A 97 10.47 -1.16 12.25
C PHE A 97 11.64 -1.49 13.19
N GLY A 98 12.73 -0.75 13.08
CA GLY A 98 13.90 -0.98 13.90
C GLY A 98 13.71 -0.64 15.37
N TYR A 99 12.75 0.24 15.69
CA TYR A 99 12.47 0.59 17.07
C TYR A 99 11.65 -0.46 17.80
N LEU A 100 10.95 -1.30 17.06
CA LEU A 100 10.05 -2.27 17.64
C LEU A 100 10.72 -3.62 17.78
N ALA A 101 10.46 -4.32 18.87
CA ALA A 101 10.96 -5.66 19.11
C ALA A 101 9.78 -6.59 19.41
N GLU A 102 9.89 -7.84 19.00
CA GLU A 102 8.86 -8.81 19.31
C GLU A 102 8.70 -8.92 20.81
N GLY A 103 7.47 -8.89 21.26
CA GLY A 103 7.17 -8.91 22.68
C GLY A 103 6.96 -7.55 23.32
N ASP A 104 7.28 -6.46 22.59
CA ASP A 104 7.04 -5.12 23.13
C ASP A 104 5.56 -4.90 23.38
N VAL A 105 5.23 -4.31 24.48
CA VAL A 105 3.86 -3.98 24.87
C VAL A 105 3.76 -2.46 25.01
N GLY A 106 2.71 -1.89 24.50
CA GLY A 106 2.51 -0.46 24.59
C GLY A 106 1.22 -0.02 23.96
N ILE A 107 1.15 1.26 23.65
CA ILE A 107 -0.03 1.86 23.02
C ILE A 107 0.25 2.08 21.55
N LEU A 108 -0.54 1.44 20.71
CA LEU A 108 -0.44 1.58 19.26
C LEU A 108 -1.44 2.61 18.78
N THR A 109 -0.97 3.59 18.04
CA THR A 109 -1.83 4.57 17.39
C THR A 109 -1.78 4.31 15.88
N PHE A 110 -2.94 4.11 15.29
CA PHE A 110 -3.03 3.85 13.86
C PHE A 110 -4.32 4.44 13.29
N GLN A 111 -4.33 4.58 11.99
CA GLN A 111 -5.49 5.10 11.28
C GLN A 111 -5.73 4.21 10.07
N GLY A 112 -6.78 3.39 10.11
CA GLY A 112 -7.02 2.39 9.09
C GLY A 112 -5.90 1.37 9.03
N THR A 113 -5.16 1.35 7.93
CA THR A 113 -4.01 0.45 7.77
C THR A 113 -2.69 1.19 7.96
N ARG A 114 -2.75 2.47 8.31
CA ARG A 114 -1.57 3.30 8.46
C ARG A 114 -1.07 3.28 9.89
N PHE A 115 0.19 2.90 10.06
CA PHE A 115 0.86 2.99 11.35
C PHE A 115 1.23 4.45 11.61
N LEU A 116 0.90 4.96 12.78
CA LEU A 116 1.24 6.32 13.17
C LEU A 116 2.30 6.35 14.25
N GLU A 117 2.07 5.63 15.34
CA GLU A 117 2.97 5.67 16.48
C GLU A 117 2.78 4.45 17.36
N PHE A 118 3.84 4.01 18.02
CA PHE A 118 3.75 2.98 19.05
C PHE A 118 4.55 3.45 20.25
N GLU A 119 3.86 3.70 21.35
CA GLU A 119 4.49 4.13 22.56
C GLU A 119 4.71 2.91 23.46
N ARG A 120 5.96 2.51 23.57
CA ARG A 120 6.30 1.32 24.35
C ARG A 120 6.08 1.59 25.83
N LYS A 121 5.41 0.64 26.47
CA LYS A 121 5.19 0.73 27.90
C LYS A 121 6.47 0.32 28.61
N GLN A 122 6.96 1.15 29.52
CA GLN A 122 8.17 0.87 30.23
C GLN A 122 7.89 -0.01 31.42
N GLN A 123 8.54 -1.15 31.46
CA GLN A 123 8.36 -2.06 32.58
C GLN A 123 8.89 -1.52 33.89
N VAL A 124 9.85 -0.64 33.79
CA VAL A 124 10.45 -0.04 35.01
C VAL A 124 9.41 0.64 35.83
N GLU A 125 8.39 1.23 35.21
CA GLU A 125 7.34 1.89 35.94
C GLU A 125 6.54 0.92 36.77
N ASP A 126 6.34 -0.27 36.25
CA ASP A 126 5.57 -1.28 36.96
C ASP A 126 6.34 -1.79 38.15
N GLU A 127 7.63 -1.81 38.09
CA GLU A 127 8.43 -2.34 39.17
C GLU A 127 8.62 -1.36 40.29
N THR A 128 8.52 -0.09 40.02
CA THR A 128 8.68 0.90 41.06
C THR A 128 7.46 1.06 41.90
N LEU A 129 6.41 0.42 41.54
CA LEU A 129 5.21 0.43 42.31
C LEU A 129 5.23 -0.71 43.33
#